data_64487d742f87f9ecae7aad09af945790
#
_entry.id   64487d742f87f9ecae7aad09af945790
#
_cell.length_a   1.000
_cell.length_b   1.000
_cell.length_c   1.000
_cell.angle_alpha   90.00
_cell.angle_beta   90.00
_cell.angle_gamma   90.00
#
_symmetry.space_group_name_H-M   'P 1'
#
loop_
_entity.id
_entity.type
_entity.pdbx_description
1 polymer ?
#
loop_
_entity_poly.entity_id
_entity_poly.type
_entity_poly.pdbx_seq_one_letter_code
_entity_poly.pdbx_strand_id
1 'polypeptide(L)'
;MRYSILGRSGLRVSQMCLGTMTFGPGADWSRSEAEARAVFDAYVEGGGNFIDTANMYTGGESERIVGRLVAADRERFVLASKYANALPGRGDPNAAGMHRKSLTQSLDASLKRLGVEYIDLYIVHWWDFTTPVEEVHRALDDAIRAGKILHIGLSDVPAWVVSRAQAFHELRGLAPIACMQLEYSLVQRSIEREHLPLADTYGIGVTAWSPMAGGILSGKYTRQQSVDGPKRLDSMQLQALDERNRSIALAVDAVADRLEVPSSQVALAWVMSRGVIPIVGATRPQQMRENLEAAQLVLDVATLAELDKASAFEAGHPYNMLTWDMPMSLGYGGMFEQIDIPDFPARR
;
A
#
# COMPACT_ATOMS: atom_id res chain seq x y z
N MET A 1 -18.51 3.68 -4.73
CA MET A 1 -17.46 3.35 -3.74
C MET A 1 -18.06 2.60 -2.56
N ARG A 2 -17.41 1.55 -2.07
CA ARG A 2 -17.72 0.88 -0.80
C ARG A 2 -16.64 1.25 0.22
N TYR A 3 -16.89 0.96 1.50
CA TYR A 3 -15.94 1.22 2.59
C TYR A 3 -15.66 -0.08 3.33
N SER A 4 -14.43 -0.23 3.79
CA SER A 4 -13.97 -1.33 4.64
C SER A 4 -13.36 -0.80 5.93
N ILE A 5 -13.28 -1.65 6.93
CA ILE A 5 -12.57 -1.34 8.16
C ILE A 5 -11.08 -1.58 7.93
N LEU A 6 -10.24 -0.62 8.31
CA LEU A 6 -8.80 -0.74 8.18
C LEU A 6 -8.24 -1.59 9.34
N GLY A 7 -8.05 -2.88 9.09
CA GLY A 7 -7.58 -3.81 10.10
C GLY A 7 -8.50 -3.82 11.34
N ARG A 8 -7.90 -3.86 12.53
CA ARG A 8 -8.62 -3.83 13.83
C ARG A 8 -8.77 -2.42 14.40
N SER A 9 -8.71 -1.37 13.54
CA SER A 9 -8.72 0.01 14.01
C SER A 9 -10.11 0.62 14.22
N GLY A 10 -11.13 0.12 13.57
CA GLY A 10 -12.44 0.77 13.49
C GLY A 10 -12.54 1.91 12.47
N LEU A 11 -11.44 2.36 11.85
CA LEU A 11 -11.46 3.34 10.76
C LEU A 11 -12.18 2.77 9.53
N ARG A 12 -13.10 3.56 8.98
CA ARG A 12 -13.82 3.23 7.75
C ARG A 12 -13.18 3.98 6.59
N VAL A 13 -12.52 3.22 5.73
CA VAL A 13 -11.77 3.74 4.58
C VAL A 13 -12.38 3.27 3.27
N SER A 14 -12.31 4.11 2.24
CA SER A 14 -12.69 3.72 0.89
C SER A 14 -11.82 2.55 0.38
N GLN A 15 -12.39 1.68 -0.44
CA GLN A 15 -11.72 0.48 -0.99
C GLN A 15 -10.50 0.80 -1.86
N MET A 16 -10.31 2.08 -2.19
CA MET A 16 -9.11 2.61 -2.85
C MET A 16 -8.61 3.83 -2.07
N CYS A 17 -7.30 3.93 -1.93
CA CYS A 17 -6.61 5.05 -1.31
C CYS A 17 -6.07 5.99 -2.38
N LEU A 18 -6.21 7.31 -2.22
CA LEU A 18 -5.59 8.29 -3.10
C LEU A 18 -4.11 8.46 -2.76
N GLY A 19 -3.22 8.06 -3.67
CA GLY A 19 -1.78 8.34 -3.56
C GLY A 19 -1.43 9.72 -4.12
N THR A 20 -0.73 10.52 -3.32
CA THR A 20 -0.42 11.91 -3.64
C THR A 20 1.06 12.18 -3.93
N MET A 21 1.85 11.15 -4.18
CA MET A 21 3.29 11.28 -4.47
C MET A 21 3.56 12.19 -5.68
N THR A 22 2.59 12.31 -6.60
CA THR A 22 2.71 13.16 -7.79
C THR A 22 2.30 14.62 -7.54
N PHE A 23 1.79 14.98 -6.37
CA PHE A 23 1.30 16.32 -6.07
C PHE A 23 2.46 17.26 -5.73
N GLY A 24 2.59 18.36 -6.46
CA GLY A 24 3.65 19.35 -6.30
C GLY A 24 4.74 19.27 -7.38
N PRO A 25 5.65 20.22 -7.42
CA PRO A 25 6.75 20.30 -8.39
C PRO A 25 7.87 19.30 -8.06
N GLY A 26 8.77 19.04 -8.99
CA GLY A 26 10.04 18.35 -8.71
C GLY A 26 10.41 17.23 -9.66
N ALA A 27 9.47 16.69 -10.44
CA ALA A 27 9.75 15.70 -11.47
C ALA A 27 8.82 15.90 -12.67
N ASP A 28 9.21 15.38 -13.83
CA ASP A 28 8.40 15.49 -15.07
C ASP A 28 7.01 14.83 -14.95
N TRP A 29 6.87 13.88 -14.04
CA TRP A 29 5.60 13.23 -13.72
C TRP A 29 4.81 13.91 -12.58
N SER A 30 5.35 14.97 -11.98
CA SER A 30 4.68 15.77 -10.94
C SER A 30 3.53 16.60 -11.52
N ARG A 31 2.64 17.05 -10.65
CA ARG A 31 1.45 17.82 -11.03
C ARG A 31 1.38 19.10 -10.22
N SER A 32 1.01 20.18 -10.90
CA SER A 32 0.69 21.46 -10.26
C SER A 32 -0.47 21.29 -9.28
N GLU A 33 -0.64 22.24 -8.37
CA GLU A 33 -1.74 22.21 -7.41
C GLU A 33 -3.11 22.18 -8.07
N ALA A 34 -3.29 22.89 -9.21
CA ALA A 34 -4.55 22.89 -9.95
C ALA A 34 -4.87 21.51 -10.53
N GLU A 35 -3.88 20.82 -11.10
CA GLU A 35 -4.04 19.45 -11.60
C GLU A 35 -4.28 18.47 -10.45
N ALA A 36 -3.55 18.62 -9.33
CA ALA A 36 -3.73 17.82 -8.12
C ALA A 36 -5.15 17.97 -7.56
N ARG A 37 -5.67 19.21 -7.51
CA ARG A 37 -7.06 19.49 -7.12
C ARG A 37 -8.07 18.77 -8.01
N ALA A 38 -7.91 18.85 -9.33
CA ALA A 38 -8.83 18.20 -10.25
C ALA A 38 -8.84 16.66 -10.08
N VAL A 39 -7.69 16.04 -9.79
CA VAL A 39 -7.58 14.61 -9.46
C VAL A 39 -8.25 14.30 -8.11
N PHE A 40 -8.00 15.13 -7.10
CA PHE A 40 -8.61 15.01 -5.79
C PHE A 40 -10.14 15.14 -5.84
N ASP A 41 -10.65 16.13 -6.57
CA ASP A 41 -12.10 16.34 -6.72
C ASP A 41 -12.76 15.12 -7.39
N ALA A 42 -12.15 14.56 -8.45
CA ALA A 42 -12.64 13.33 -9.07
C ALA A 42 -12.63 12.12 -8.10
N TYR A 43 -11.63 12.02 -7.22
CA TYR A 43 -11.58 10.98 -6.20
C TYR A 43 -12.69 11.15 -5.15
N VAL A 44 -12.93 12.39 -4.70
CA VAL A 44 -13.97 12.73 -3.71
C VAL A 44 -15.38 12.55 -4.28
N GLU A 45 -15.60 12.96 -5.57
CA GLU A 45 -16.84 12.72 -6.30
C GLU A 45 -17.15 11.21 -6.39
N GLY A 46 -16.11 10.37 -6.59
CA GLY A 46 -16.24 8.91 -6.58
C GLY A 46 -16.47 8.30 -5.20
N GLY A 47 -16.57 9.11 -4.13
CA GLY A 47 -16.80 8.68 -2.74
C GLY A 47 -15.53 8.31 -1.98
N GLY A 48 -14.35 8.68 -2.44
CA GLY A 48 -13.09 8.42 -1.74
C GLY A 48 -12.95 9.25 -0.46
N ASN A 49 -12.38 8.65 0.59
CA ASN A 49 -12.08 9.32 1.86
C ASN A 49 -10.72 8.99 2.44
N PHE A 50 -9.92 8.13 1.81
CA PHE A 50 -8.62 7.69 2.29
C PHE A 50 -7.49 8.27 1.43
N ILE A 51 -6.59 9.06 2.04
CA ILE A 51 -5.56 9.82 1.34
C ILE A 51 -4.20 9.44 1.91
N ASP A 52 -3.25 9.10 1.02
CA ASP A 52 -1.87 8.75 1.36
C ASP A 52 -0.90 9.81 0.85
N THR A 53 -0.13 10.39 1.76
CA THR A 53 1.00 11.27 1.48
C THR A 53 2.25 10.85 2.27
N ALA A 54 3.32 11.63 2.23
CA ALA A 54 4.52 11.42 3.03
C ALA A 54 5.32 12.73 3.20
N ASN A 55 6.11 12.81 4.27
CA ASN A 55 6.95 13.97 4.58
C ASN A 55 7.91 14.35 3.44
N MET A 56 8.40 13.36 2.67
CA MET A 56 9.41 13.55 1.62
C MET A 56 8.80 13.79 0.21
N TYR A 57 7.51 13.51 -0.01
CA TYR A 57 6.92 13.61 -1.34
C TYR A 57 7.02 15.05 -1.86
N THR A 58 7.66 15.18 -3.03
CA THR A 58 7.95 16.51 -3.65
C THR A 58 8.57 17.53 -2.67
N GLY A 59 9.48 17.06 -1.78
CA GLY A 59 10.14 17.92 -0.79
C GLY A 59 9.20 18.46 0.30
N GLY A 60 8.10 17.77 0.58
CA GLY A 60 7.06 18.17 1.54
C GLY A 60 5.93 19.01 0.93
N GLU A 61 5.97 19.28 -0.39
CA GLU A 61 4.92 20.05 -1.05
C GLU A 61 3.64 19.25 -1.21
N SER A 62 3.74 17.92 -1.36
CA SER A 62 2.56 17.04 -1.37
C SER A 62 1.72 17.21 -0.10
N GLU A 63 2.34 17.23 1.09
CA GLU A 63 1.62 17.48 2.34
C GLU A 63 0.97 18.87 2.38
N ARG A 64 1.64 19.93 1.88
CA ARG A 64 1.03 21.27 1.83
C ARG A 64 -0.19 21.33 0.92
N ILE A 65 -0.11 20.71 -0.26
CA ILE A 65 -1.22 20.64 -1.20
C ILE A 65 -2.38 19.85 -0.58
N VAL A 66 -2.10 18.65 -0.04
CA VAL A 66 -3.13 17.82 0.61
C VAL A 66 -3.81 18.59 1.75
N GLY A 67 -3.03 19.28 2.59
CA GLY A 67 -3.58 20.11 3.66
C GLY A 67 -4.58 21.15 3.16
N ARG A 68 -4.25 21.88 2.08
CA ARG A 68 -5.18 22.85 1.45
C ARG A 68 -6.41 22.20 0.82
N LEU A 69 -6.25 20.97 0.28
CA LEU A 69 -7.36 20.23 -0.34
C LEU A 69 -8.39 19.74 0.69
N VAL A 70 -7.93 19.26 1.85
CA VAL A 70 -8.81 18.71 2.89
C VAL A 70 -9.33 19.75 3.87
N ALA A 71 -8.81 20.99 3.86
CA ALA A 71 -9.08 22.01 4.86
C ALA A 71 -10.58 22.34 5.06
N ALA A 72 -11.38 22.28 4.00
CA ALA A 72 -12.80 22.60 4.05
C ALA A 72 -13.65 21.54 4.78
N ASP A 73 -13.17 20.28 4.81
CA ASP A 73 -13.91 19.15 5.40
C ASP A 73 -12.90 18.09 5.92
N ARG A 74 -11.96 18.51 6.77
CA ARG A 74 -10.87 17.67 7.30
C ARG A 74 -11.38 16.37 7.92
N GLU A 75 -12.47 16.43 8.63
CA GLU A 75 -13.04 15.33 9.41
C GLU A 75 -13.61 14.21 8.55
N ARG A 76 -13.95 14.50 7.30
CA ARG A 76 -14.41 13.52 6.34
C ARG A 76 -13.30 12.52 5.95
N PHE A 77 -12.03 12.95 5.98
CA PHE A 77 -10.93 12.20 5.40
C PHE A 77 -10.12 11.45 6.45
N VAL A 78 -9.77 10.21 6.11
CA VAL A 78 -8.71 9.45 6.76
C VAL A 78 -7.40 9.82 6.07
N LEU A 79 -6.57 10.59 6.76
CA LEU A 79 -5.32 11.13 6.25
C LEU A 79 -4.14 10.29 6.76
N ALA A 80 -3.40 9.68 5.83
CA ALA A 80 -2.15 9.00 6.13
C ALA A 80 -0.96 9.86 5.72
N SER A 81 0.07 9.94 6.57
CA SER A 81 1.38 10.46 6.23
C SER A 81 2.49 9.59 6.81
N LYS A 82 3.73 9.80 6.34
CA LYS A 82 4.85 8.91 6.64
C LYS A 82 6.08 9.69 7.09
N TYR A 83 6.95 9.04 7.88
CA TYR A 83 8.25 9.58 8.30
C TYR A 83 9.35 8.53 8.13
N ALA A 84 10.52 8.79 8.63
CA ALA A 84 11.79 8.08 8.60
C ALA A 84 12.74 8.56 7.49
N ASN A 85 12.25 9.32 6.52
CA ASN A 85 13.06 9.86 5.44
C ASN A 85 13.51 11.28 5.72
N ALA A 86 14.76 11.60 5.38
CA ALA A 86 15.25 12.97 5.35
C ALA A 86 14.67 13.74 4.16
N LEU A 87 14.43 15.02 4.35
CA LEU A 87 14.26 15.94 3.22
C LEU A 87 15.61 16.13 2.50
N PRO A 88 15.63 16.25 1.17
CA PRO A 88 16.86 16.46 0.41
C PRO A 88 17.70 17.64 0.93
N GLY A 89 19.03 17.47 0.94
CA GLY A 89 19.99 18.53 1.32
C GLY A 89 20.29 18.67 2.81
N ARG A 90 19.68 17.87 3.69
CA ARG A 90 20.04 17.82 5.11
C ARG A 90 21.14 16.79 5.37
N GLY A 91 22.38 17.25 5.58
CA GLY A 91 23.50 16.43 6.02
C GLY A 91 23.51 16.18 7.55
N ASP A 92 22.36 15.89 8.15
CA ASP A 92 22.20 15.67 9.60
C ASP A 92 21.84 14.18 9.83
N PRO A 93 22.67 13.42 10.56
CA PRO A 93 22.43 11.98 10.81
C PRO A 93 21.15 11.72 11.61
N ASN A 94 20.59 12.72 12.30
CA ASN A 94 19.35 12.60 13.06
C ASN A 94 18.13 13.17 12.32
N ALA A 95 18.28 13.63 11.07
CA ALA A 95 17.16 14.14 10.27
C ALA A 95 16.32 13.04 9.61
N ALA A 96 16.78 11.79 9.69
CA ALA A 96 16.12 10.60 9.15
C ALA A 96 16.19 9.46 10.16
N GLY A 97 15.68 8.28 9.78
CA GLY A 97 15.60 7.10 10.62
C GLY A 97 14.34 7.05 11.46
N MET A 98 14.11 5.90 12.09
CA MET A 98 12.86 5.62 12.80
C MET A 98 12.88 6.07 14.27
N HIS A 99 14.05 6.49 14.77
CA HIS A 99 14.24 6.81 16.18
C HIS A 99 13.34 7.96 16.68
N ARG A 100 13.10 7.99 17.98
CA ARG A 100 12.17 8.95 18.63
C ARG A 100 12.41 10.41 18.23
N LYS A 101 13.67 10.87 18.14
CA LYS A 101 13.98 12.25 17.78
C LYS A 101 13.52 12.59 16.36
N SER A 102 13.81 11.71 15.38
CA SER A 102 13.34 11.86 14.00
C SER A 102 11.82 11.84 13.90
N LEU A 103 11.18 10.89 14.60
CA LEU A 103 9.71 10.81 14.67
C LEU A 103 9.10 12.14 15.15
N THR A 104 9.56 12.66 16.30
CA THR A 104 9.01 13.89 16.88
C THR A 104 9.14 15.08 15.94
N GLN A 105 10.36 15.28 15.38
CA GLN A 105 10.61 16.40 14.45
C GLN A 105 9.82 16.26 13.15
N SER A 106 9.73 15.05 12.61
CA SER A 106 9.00 14.78 11.36
C SER A 106 7.50 14.96 11.55
N LEU A 107 6.94 14.47 12.64
CA LEU A 107 5.52 14.59 12.95
C LEU A 107 5.11 16.06 13.13
N ASP A 108 5.84 16.83 13.92
CA ASP A 108 5.55 18.26 14.13
C ASP A 108 5.65 19.05 12.80
N ALA A 109 6.63 18.71 11.97
CA ALA A 109 6.79 19.33 10.66
C ALA A 109 5.68 18.92 9.68
N SER A 110 5.23 17.66 9.72
CA SER A 110 4.11 17.16 8.89
C SER A 110 2.78 17.80 9.28
N LEU A 111 2.47 17.87 10.57
CA LEU A 111 1.28 18.56 11.07
C LEU A 111 1.24 20.03 10.62
N LYS A 112 2.40 20.72 10.69
CA LYS A 112 2.52 22.11 10.22
C LYS A 112 2.34 22.24 8.70
N ARG A 113 2.91 21.32 7.88
CA ARG A 113 2.76 21.38 6.41
C ARG A 113 1.33 21.06 5.99
N LEU A 114 0.70 20.08 6.62
CA LEU A 114 -0.70 19.69 6.41
C LEU A 114 -1.69 20.74 6.95
N GLY A 115 -1.29 21.56 7.92
CA GLY A 115 -2.19 22.51 8.57
C GLY A 115 -3.28 21.82 9.39
N VAL A 116 -2.97 20.69 10.02
CA VAL A 116 -3.91 19.89 10.82
C VAL A 116 -3.36 19.65 12.22
N GLU A 117 -4.24 19.38 13.17
CA GLU A 117 -3.87 19.10 14.56
C GLU A 117 -3.47 17.63 14.77
N TYR A 118 -3.99 16.72 13.95
CA TYR A 118 -3.70 15.29 14.01
C TYR A 118 -3.66 14.63 12.63
N ILE A 119 -2.97 13.49 12.54
CA ILE A 119 -2.93 12.59 11.39
C ILE A 119 -3.65 11.29 11.79
N ASP A 120 -4.56 10.79 10.94
CA ASP A 120 -5.34 9.60 11.25
C ASP A 120 -4.49 8.33 11.26
N LEU A 121 -3.58 8.18 10.30
CA LEU A 121 -2.68 7.04 10.17
C LEU A 121 -1.25 7.53 9.93
N TYR A 122 -0.39 7.36 10.93
CA TYR A 122 1.02 7.75 10.79
C TYR A 122 1.89 6.53 10.58
N ILE A 123 2.66 6.54 9.48
CA ILE A 123 3.32 5.36 8.94
C ILE A 123 4.84 5.51 9.07
N VAL A 124 5.51 4.48 9.59
CA VAL A 124 6.96 4.29 9.41
C VAL A 124 7.18 3.94 7.95
N HIS A 125 7.92 4.79 7.19
CA HIS A 125 7.99 4.66 5.74
C HIS A 125 8.77 3.45 5.26
N TRP A 126 9.85 3.10 5.96
CA TRP A 126 10.62 1.85 5.80
C TRP A 126 11.49 1.56 7.01
N TRP A 127 12.01 0.35 7.06
CA TRP A 127 12.84 -0.14 8.15
C TRP A 127 14.29 0.37 8.01
N ASP A 128 14.89 0.91 9.09
CA ASP A 128 16.26 1.47 9.07
C ASP A 128 17.36 0.52 9.61
N PHE A 129 16.99 -0.67 10.08
CA PHE A 129 17.86 -1.71 10.64
C PHE A 129 18.66 -1.29 11.87
N THR A 130 18.57 -0.06 12.35
CA THR A 130 19.40 0.49 13.42
C THR A 130 18.63 0.86 14.66
N THR A 131 17.37 1.23 14.53
CA THR A 131 16.55 1.66 15.66
C THR A 131 15.86 0.46 16.33
N PRO A 132 16.00 0.29 17.68
CA PRO A 132 15.29 -0.77 18.39
C PRO A 132 13.77 -0.67 18.20
N VAL A 133 13.11 -1.82 17.97
CA VAL A 133 11.64 -1.92 17.78
C VAL A 133 10.91 -1.24 18.94
N GLU A 134 11.36 -1.45 20.16
CA GLU A 134 10.75 -0.94 21.38
C GLU A 134 10.79 0.60 21.46
N GLU A 135 11.86 1.22 20.95
CA GLU A 135 11.98 2.69 20.90
C GLU A 135 10.96 3.27 19.94
N VAL A 136 10.89 2.72 18.71
CA VAL A 136 9.97 3.17 17.67
C VAL A 136 8.53 3.12 18.18
N HIS A 137 8.12 1.94 18.68
CA HIS A 137 6.72 1.70 19.03
C HIS A 137 6.28 2.42 20.31
N ARG A 138 7.19 2.66 21.27
CA ARG A 138 6.90 3.55 22.41
C ARG A 138 6.76 5.00 21.96
N ALA A 139 7.58 5.46 21.03
CA ALA A 139 7.49 6.82 20.51
C ALA A 139 6.19 7.06 19.73
N LEU A 140 5.73 6.07 18.97
CA LEU A 140 4.44 6.11 18.26
C LEU A 140 3.26 6.11 19.26
N ASP A 141 3.30 5.28 20.30
CA ASP A 141 2.26 5.27 21.34
C ASP A 141 2.20 6.59 22.11
N ASP A 142 3.36 7.19 22.41
CA ASP A 142 3.41 8.52 23.03
C ASP A 142 2.76 9.58 22.11
N ALA A 143 2.95 9.50 20.80
CA ALA A 143 2.31 10.39 19.83
C ALA A 143 0.79 10.20 19.77
N ILE A 144 0.29 8.95 19.91
CA ILE A 144 -1.14 8.66 20.04
C ILE A 144 -1.68 9.28 21.35
N ARG A 145 -1.01 9.05 22.48
CA ARG A 145 -1.43 9.61 23.78
C ARG A 145 -1.43 11.14 23.79
N ALA A 146 -0.55 11.74 23.00
CA ALA A 146 -0.53 13.19 22.81
C ALA A 146 -1.62 13.71 21.86
N GLY A 147 -2.42 12.82 21.24
CA GLY A 147 -3.47 13.17 20.28
C GLY A 147 -2.96 13.67 18.93
N LYS A 148 -1.68 13.52 18.63
CA LYS A 148 -1.07 13.96 17.35
C LYS A 148 -1.25 12.98 16.21
N ILE A 149 -1.41 11.69 16.53
CA ILE A 149 -1.76 10.64 15.58
C ILE A 149 -2.85 9.75 16.19
N LEU A 150 -3.68 9.11 15.36
CA LEU A 150 -4.73 8.24 15.86
C LEU A 150 -4.38 6.75 15.74
N HIS A 151 -3.73 6.35 14.65
CA HIS A 151 -3.35 4.98 14.38
C HIS A 151 -1.93 4.88 13.80
N ILE A 152 -1.34 3.69 13.93
CA ILE A 152 0.02 3.36 13.51
C ILE A 152 -0.03 2.50 12.25
N GLY A 153 0.83 2.82 11.26
CA GLY A 153 1.13 1.97 10.12
C GLY A 153 2.64 1.69 10.00
N LEU A 154 2.96 0.61 9.30
CA LEU A 154 4.33 0.23 8.95
C LEU A 154 4.41 -0.01 7.44
N SER A 155 5.40 0.59 6.77
CA SER A 155 5.63 0.39 5.34
C SER A 155 7.01 -0.26 5.12
N ASP A 156 7.06 -1.25 4.23
CA ASP A 156 8.30 -1.93 3.82
C ASP A 156 9.16 -2.39 5.00
N VAL A 157 8.51 -2.93 6.02
CA VAL A 157 9.13 -3.52 7.23
C VAL A 157 9.09 -5.05 7.11
N PRO A 158 10.19 -5.78 7.40
CA PRO A 158 10.19 -7.24 7.37
C PRO A 158 9.10 -7.86 8.26
N ALA A 159 8.46 -8.94 7.79
CA ALA A 159 7.35 -9.56 8.50
C ALA A 159 7.68 -9.97 9.95
N TRP A 160 8.90 -10.49 10.18
CA TRP A 160 9.35 -10.86 11.52
C TRP A 160 9.44 -9.66 12.49
N VAL A 161 9.77 -8.46 11.97
CA VAL A 161 9.81 -7.22 12.76
C VAL A 161 8.39 -6.80 13.12
N VAL A 162 7.46 -6.86 12.16
CA VAL A 162 6.03 -6.55 12.39
C VAL A 162 5.45 -7.49 13.44
N SER A 163 5.72 -8.80 13.33
CA SER A 163 5.28 -9.80 14.33
C SER A 163 5.82 -9.51 15.72
N ARG A 164 7.13 -9.19 15.83
CA ARG A 164 7.74 -8.79 17.11
C ARG A 164 7.11 -7.52 17.67
N ALA A 165 6.88 -6.52 16.82
CA ALA A 165 6.27 -5.27 17.23
C ALA A 165 4.83 -5.48 17.73
N GLN A 166 4.02 -6.26 17.03
CA GLN A 166 2.65 -6.57 17.44
C GLN A 166 2.61 -7.32 18.78
N ALA A 167 3.47 -8.32 18.97
CA ALA A 167 3.60 -9.01 20.26
C ALA A 167 4.01 -8.04 21.39
N PHE A 168 4.92 -7.11 21.12
CA PHE A 168 5.32 -6.09 22.08
C PHE A 168 4.14 -5.17 22.47
N HIS A 169 3.30 -4.78 21.49
CA HIS A 169 2.10 -3.98 21.73
C HIS A 169 1.12 -4.72 22.64
N GLU A 170 0.83 -5.98 22.35
CA GLU A 170 -0.08 -6.81 23.15
C GLU A 170 0.41 -6.97 24.59
N LEU A 171 1.69 -7.28 24.77
CA LEU A 171 2.29 -7.48 26.10
C LEU A 171 2.38 -6.18 26.93
N ARG A 172 2.40 -5.02 26.28
CA ARG A 172 2.57 -3.71 26.94
C ARG A 172 1.31 -2.87 26.95
N GLY A 173 0.22 -3.34 26.36
CA GLY A 173 -1.03 -2.59 26.25
C GLY A 173 -0.87 -1.29 25.44
N LEU A 174 -0.03 -1.33 24.38
CA LEU A 174 0.13 -0.23 23.45
C LEU A 174 -0.94 -0.29 22.35
N ALA A 175 -1.16 0.83 21.65
CA ALA A 175 -2.08 0.87 20.53
C ALA A 175 -1.63 -0.08 19.42
N PRO A 176 -2.52 -0.93 18.84
CA PRO A 176 -2.16 -1.94 17.86
C PRO A 176 -1.72 -1.31 16.53
N ILE A 177 -0.93 -2.07 15.75
CA ILE A 177 -0.62 -1.73 14.36
C ILE A 177 -1.90 -1.87 13.53
N ALA A 178 -2.38 -0.79 12.94
CA ALA A 178 -3.63 -0.78 12.17
C ALA A 178 -3.42 -1.18 10.71
N CYS A 179 -2.24 -0.87 10.13
CA CYS A 179 -2.01 -1.03 8.70
C CYS A 179 -0.56 -1.39 8.38
N MET A 180 -0.37 -2.26 7.40
CA MET A 180 0.88 -2.38 6.64
C MET A 180 0.71 -1.78 5.25
N GLN A 181 1.71 -1.05 4.77
CA GLN A 181 1.76 -0.53 3.41
C GLN A 181 2.93 -1.17 2.67
N LEU A 182 2.65 -1.93 1.63
CA LEU A 182 3.61 -2.82 0.97
C LEU A 182 3.49 -2.74 -0.56
N GLU A 183 4.57 -3.06 -1.29
CA GLU A 183 4.47 -3.24 -2.73
C GLU A 183 3.66 -4.49 -3.06
N TYR A 184 2.56 -4.32 -3.81
CA TYR A 184 1.76 -5.46 -4.21
C TYR A 184 1.04 -5.24 -5.54
N SER A 185 1.25 -6.18 -6.44
CA SER A 185 0.63 -6.24 -7.77
C SER A 185 0.81 -7.65 -8.34
N LEU A 186 0.21 -7.94 -9.48
CA LEU A 186 0.47 -9.18 -10.23
C LEU A 186 1.95 -9.40 -10.58
N VAL A 187 2.74 -8.32 -10.66
CA VAL A 187 4.19 -8.39 -10.92
C VAL A 187 4.98 -8.68 -9.64
N GLN A 188 4.54 -8.15 -8.50
CA GLN A 188 5.22 -8.27 -7.21
C GLN A 188 4.29 -8.90 -6.16
N ARG A 189 4.44 -10.22 -5.94
CA ARG A 189 3.58 -11.02 -5.06
C ARG A 189 4.28 -11.55 -3.81
N SER A 190 5.53 -11.17 -3.56
CA SER A 190 6.35 -11.73 -2.46
C SER A 190 5.74 -11.56 -1.07
N ILE A 191 4.87 -10.56 -0.87
CA ILE A 191 4.18 -10.34 0.41
C ILE A 191 3.18 -11.46 0.77
N GLU A 192 2.75 -12.25 -0.21
CA GLU A 192 1.87 -13.39 0.00
C GLU A 192 2.53 -14.49 0.82
N ARG A 193 3.86 -14.54 0.85
CA ARG A 193 4.61 -15.53 1.61
C ARG A 193 4.47 -15.36 3.13
N GLU A 194 4.57 -14.13 3.64
CA GLU A 194 4.60 -13.87 5.08
C GLU A 194 3.70 -12.73 5.53
N HIS A 195 3.69 -11.60 4.80
CA HIS A 195 2.98 -10.41 5.25
C HIS A 195 1.47 -10.55 5.21
N LEU A 196 0.88 -11.14 4.15
CA LEU A 196 -0.56 -11.36 4.10
C LEU A 196 -1.03 -12.36 5.16
N PRO A 197 -0.40 -13.55 5.34
CA PRO A 197 -0.72 -14.44 6.45
C PRO A 197 -0.56 -13.78 7.83
N LEU A 198 0.46 -12.94 8.01
CA LEU A 198 0.66 -12.19 9.24
C LEU A 198 -0.46 -11.16 9.44
N ALA A 199 -0.83 -10.43 8.38
CA ALA A 199 -1.92 -9.46 8.41
C ALA A 199 -3.23 -10.11 8.84
N ASP A 200 -3.58 -11.25 8.25
CA ASP A 200 -4.76 -12.03 8.60
C ASP A 200 -4.71 -12.50 10.06
N THR A 201 -3.56 -13.02 10.51
CA THR A 201 -3.39 -13.55 11.88
C THR A 201 -3.61 -12.48 12.95
N TYR A 202 -3.09 -11.28 12.72
CA TYR A 202 -3.19 -10.17 13.68
C TYR A 202 -4.33 -9.20 13.38
N GLY A 203 -5.04 -9.37 12.27
CA GLY A 203 -6.09 -8.47 11.83
C GLY A 203 -5.55 -7.09 11.46
N ILE A 204 -4.39 -7.02 10.81
CA ILE A 204 -3.77 -5.79 10.33
C ILE A 204 -4.27 -5.50 8.91
N GLY A 205 -4.70 -4.28 8.63
CA GLY A 205 -5.09 -3.87 7.27
C GLY A 205 -3.86 -3.79 6.36
N VAL A 206 -4.05 -4.02 5.06
CA VAL A 206 -2.97 -3.90 4.08
C VAL A 206 -3.34 -2.91 2.99
N THR A 207 -2.45 -1.95 2.73
CA THR A 207 -2.51 -1.06 1.57
C THR A 207 -1.37 -1.39 0.60
N ALA A 208 -1.68 -1.40 -0.71
CA ALA A 208 -0.70 -1.72 -1.75
C ALA A 208 -0.21 -0.45 -2.45
N TRP A 209 1.08 -0.13 -2.34
CA TRP A 209 1.66 0.83 -3.24
C TRP A 209 2.08 0.15 -4.56
N SER A 210 2.13 0.93 -5.65
CA SER A 210 2.41 0.44 -7.01
C SER A 210 1.50 -0.71 -7.50
N PRO A 211 0.17 -0.67 -7.27
CA PRO A 211 -0.74 -1.79 -7.59
C PRO A 211 -0.80 -2.11 -9.10
N MET A 212 -0.34 -1.19 -9.94
CA MET A 212 -0.20 -1.36 -11.39
C MET A 212 1.25 -1.46 -11.85
N ALA A 213 2.20 -1.77 -10.94
CA ALA A 213 3.64 -1.94 -11.24
C ALA A 213 4.22 -0.78 -12.07
N GLY A 214 4.09 0.48 -11.59
CA GLY A 214 4.57 1.65 -12.32
C GLY A 214 3.90 1.91 -13.67
N GLY A 215 2.77 1.26 -13.93
CA GLY A 215 2.00 1.35 -15.18
C GLY A 215 2.21 0.19 -16.14
N ILE A 216 3.03 -0.81 -15.80
CA ILE A 216 3.24 -2.03 -16.61
C ILE A 216 1.90 -2.72 -16.89
N LEU A 217 1.03 -2.79 -15.87
CA LEU A 217 -0.26 -3.48 -15.94
C LEU A 217 -1.42 -2.60 -16.45
N SER A 218 -1.13 -1.44 -17.03
CA SER A 218 -2.16 -0.51 -17.53
C SER A 218 -2.48 -0.66 -19.02
N GLY A 219 -1.86 -1.61 -19.72
CA GLY A 219 -1.92 -1.74 -21.18
C GLY A 219 -1.05 -0.74 -21.95
N LYS A 220 -0.45 0.24 -21.26
CA LYS A 220 0.33 1.32 -21.89
C LYS A 220 1.55 0.80 -22.66
N TYR A 221 2.22 -0.23 -22.14
CA TYR A 221 3.45 -0.77 -22.73
C TYR A 221 3.25 -1.98 -23.62
N THR A 222 2.04 -2.52 -23.67
CA THR A 222 1.69 -3.72 -24.46
C THR A 222 0.84 -3.38 -25.68
N ARG A 223 -0.03 -2.34 -25.58
CA ARG A 223 -0.98 -1.98 -26.63
C ARG A 223 -0.53 -0.81 -27.51
N GLN A 224 0.45 -0.01 -27.07
CA GLN A 224 0.95 1.13 -27.82
C GLN A 224 2.32 0.84 -28.40
N GLN A 225 2.55 1.21 -29.67
CA GLN A 225 3.85 1.02 -30.34
C GLN A 225 4.92 1.97 -29.82
N SER A 226 4.54 3.16 -29.32
CA SER A 226 5.41 4.11 -28.65
C SER A 226 4.69 4.72 -27.47
N VAL A 227 5.43 4.94 -26.37
CA VAL A 227 4.94 5.64 -25.20
C VAL A 227 5.68 6.96 -25.11
N ASP A 228 5.01 8.04 -25.51
CA ASP A 228 5.56 9.39 -25.46
C ASP A 228 5.48 9.99 -24.05
N GLY A 229 6.47 10.81 -23.70
CA GLY A 229 6.55 11.53 -22.45
C GLY A 229 7.27 10.81 -21.32
N PRO A 230 7.46 11.50 -20.18
CA PRO A 230 8.22 10.99 -19.04
C PRO A 230 7.56 9.76 -18.45
N LYS A 231 8.36 8.70 -18.28
CA LYS A 231 7.89 7.41 -17.78
C LYS A 231 8.29 7.28 -16.32
N ARG A 232 7.32 7.04 -15.47
CA ARG A 232 7.55 6.74 -14.05
C ARG A 232 8.40 5.48 -13.86
N LEU A 233 8.23 4.51 -14.75
CA LEU A 233 9.01 3.28 -14.78
C LEU A 233 10.51 3.55 -14.92
N ASP A 234 10.89 4.49 -15.81
CA ASP A 234 12.30 4.81 -16.08
C ASP A 234 12.94 5.61 -14.92
N SER A 235 12.14 6.43 -14.21
CA SER A 235 12.63 7.31 -13.16
C SER A 235 12.77 6.64 -11.78
N MET A 236 11.96 5.63 -11.48
CA MET A 236 11.94 5.01 -10.15
C MET A 236 12.69 3.68 -10.08
N GLN A 237 12.99 3.04 -11.21
CA GLN A 237 13.74 1.77 -11.31
C GLN A 237 13.22 0.63 -10.40
N LEU A 238 11.97 0.71 -9.95
CA LEU A 238 11.37 -0.25 -9.02
C LEU A 238 11.00 -1.55 -9.70
N GLN A 239 10.58 -1.48 -10.97
CA GLN A 239 10.18 -2.61 -11.77
C GLN A 239 10.79 -2.50 -13.17
N ALA A 240 11.21 -3.61 -13.75
CA ALA A 240 11.67 -3.67 -15.14
C ALA A 240 10.57 -4.23 -16.05
N LEU A 241 10.51 -3.76 -17.28
CA LEU A 241 9.68 -4.38 -18.31
C LEU A 241 10.46 -5.55 -18.97
N ASP A 242 10.81 -6.54 -18.15
CA ASP A 242 11.42 -7.78 -18.59
C ASP A 242 10.41 -8.73 -19.26
N GLU A 243 10.86 -9.88 -19.72
CA GLU A 243 10.01 -10.87 -20.41
C GLU A 243 8.90 -11.40 -19.51
N ARG A 244 9.20 -11.67 -18.22
CA ARG A 244 8.21 -12.13 -17.23
C ARG A 244 7.12 -11.09 -17.03
N ASN A 245 7.51 -9.86 -16.74
CA ASN A 245 6.56 -8.77 -16.44
C ASN A 245 5.73 -8.40 -17.67
N ARG A 246 6.32 -8.49 -18.87
CA ARG A 246 5.60 -8.33 -20.13
C ARG A 246 4.58 -9.46 -20.35
N SER A 247 4.94 -10.70 -20.05
CA SER A 247 4.01 -11.85 -20.16
C SER A 247 2.81 -11.69 -19.23
N ILE A 248 3.04 -11.24 -17.99
CA ILE A 248 1.97 -10.94 -17.02
C ILE A 248 1.06 -9.82 -17.56
N ALA A 249 1.64 -8.74 -18.08
CA ALA A 249 0.87 -7.62 -18.63
C ALA A 249 -0.01 -8.06 -19.81
N LEU A 250 0.50 -8.94 -20.70
CA LEU A 250 -0.28 -9.50 -21.81
C LEU A 250 -1.43 -10.39 -21.31
N ALA A 251 -1.24 -11.15 -20.23
CA ALA A 251 -2.32 -11.92 -19.63
C ALA A 251 -3.41 -11.01 -19.04
N VAL A 252 -3.02 -9.89 -18.40
CA VAL A 252 -3.96 -8.87 -17.92
C VAL A 252 -4.72 -8.26 -19.09
N ASP A 253 -4.05 -7.96 -20.21
CA ASP A 253 -4.68 -7.41 -21.41
C ASP A 253 -5.69 -8.38 -22.02
N ALA A 254 -5.38 -9.67 -22.09
CA ALA A 254 -6.30 -10.68 -22.60
C ALA A 254 -7.58 -10.80 -21.75
N VAL A 255 -7.43 -10.73 -20.42
CA VAL A 255 -8.59 -10.68 -19.50
C VAL A 255 -9.39 -9.39 -19.69
N ALA A 256 -8.71 -8.25 -19.82
CA ALA A 256 -9.34 -6.96 -20.02
C ALA A 256 -10.17 -6.91 -21.31
N ASP A 257 -9.63 -7.46 -22.41
CA ASP A 257 -10.35 -7.56 -23.70
C ASP A 257 -11.58 -8.46 -23.60
N ARG A 258 -11.50 -9.59 -22.90
CA ARG A 258 -12.62 -10.50 -22.68
C ARG A 258 -13.75 -9.87 -21.84
N LEU A 259 -13.36 -9.02 -20.86
CA LEU A 259 -14.32 -8.35 -19.97
C LEU A 259 -14.75 -6.97 -20.49
N GLU A 260 -14.21 -6.52 -21.62
CA GLU A 260 -14.45 -5.20 -22.23
C GLU A 260 -14.19 -4.02 -21.26
N VAL A 261 -13.09 -4.14 -20.44
CA VAL A 261 -12.67 -3.13 -19.48
C VAL A 261 -11.19 -2.76 -19.68
N PRO A 262 -10.73 -1.61 -19.18
CA PRO A 262 -9.30 -1.26 -19.20
C PRO A 262 -8.45 -2.25 -18.39
N SER A 263 -7.22 -2.55 -18.85
CA SER A 263 -6.26 -3.42 -18.17
C SER A 263 -5.95 -2.95 -16.74
N SER A 264 -5.92 -1.63 -16.51
CA SER A 264 -5.76 -1.06 -15.18
C SER A 264 -6.84 -1.48 -14.19
N GLN A 265 -8.09 -1.61 -14.65
CA GLN A 265 -9.20 -2.04 -13.81
C GLN A 265 -9.08 -3.50 -13.40
N VAL A 266 -8.63 -4.38 -14.32
CA VAL A 266 -8.36 -5.79 -14.02
C VAL A 266 -7.26 -5.91 -12.96
N ALA A 267 -6.15 -5.18 -13.14
CA ALA A 267 -5.04 -5.20 -12.18
C ALA A 267 -5.46 -4.72 -10.78
N LEU A 268 -6.23 -3.63 -10.69
CA LEU A 268 -6.73 -3.10 -9.43
C LEU A 268 -7.78 -4.02 -8.77
N ALA A 269 -8.70 -4.59 -9.56
CA ALA A 269 -9.68 -5.54 -9.08
C ALA A 269 -9.04 -6.81 -8.53
N TRP A 270 -7.95 -7.29 -9.16
CA TRP A 270 -7.17 -8.41 -8.65
C TRP A 270 -6.56 -8.11 -7.27
N VAL A 271 -5.94 -6.93 -7.07
CA VAL A 271 -5.42 -6.52 -5.75
C VAL A 271 -6.53 -6.48 -4.71
N MET A 272 -7.67 -5.88 -5.04
CA MET A 272 -8.81 -5.78 -4.13
C MET A 272 -9.42 -7.15 -3.79
N SER A 273 -9.37 -8.12 -4.71
CA SER A 273 -9.86 -9.50 -4.46
C SER A 273 -9.07 -10.21 -3.36
N ARG A 274 -7.86 -9.71 -3.01
CA ARG A 274 -7.01 -10.22 -1.91
C ARG A 274 -7.28 -9.53 -0.57
N GLY A 275 -8.32 -8.71 -0.47
CA GLY A 275 -8.59 -7.91 0.73
C GLY A 275 -7.59 -6.76 0.95
N VAL A 276 -6.80 -6.40 -0.07
CA VAL A 276 -5.78 -5.36 -0.02
C VAL A 276 -6.33 -4.08 -0.66
N ILE A 277 -6.07 -2.93 -0.04
CA ILE A 277 -6.52 -1.62 -0.51
C ILE A 277 -5.44 -1.02 -1.44
N PRO A 278 -5.69 -0.89 -2.75
CA PRO A 278 -4.72 -0.29 -3.64
C PRO A 278 -4.61 1.23 -3.42
N ILE A 279 -3.37 1.72 -3.39
CA ILE A 279 -3.06 3.16 -3.43
C ILE A 279 -2.97 3.57 -4.90
N VAL A 280 -3.97 4.30 -5.36
CA VAL A 280 -4.08 4.72 -6.75
C VAL A 280 -3.61 6.16 -6.92
N GLY A 281 -2.70 6.37 -7.85
CA GLY A 281 -2.29 7.70 -8.31
C GLY A 281 -2.85 7.96 -9.69
N ALA A 282 -3.11 9.22 -9.99
CA ALA A 282 -3.50 9.66 -11.32
C ALA A 282 -2.81 11.00 -11.67
N THR A 283 -2.66 11.26 -12.95
CA THR A 283 -2.12 12.52 -13.47
C THR A 283 -3.21 13.38 -14.12
N ARG A 284 -4.41 12.83 -14.28
CA ARG A 284 -5.58 13.49 -14.88
C ARG A 284 -6.86 13.00 -14.17
N PRO A 285 -7.89 13.86 -14.04
CA PRO A 285 -9.16 13.49 -13.39
C PRO A 285 -9.84 12.27 -14.06
N GLN A 286 -9.79 12.20 -15.39
CA GLN A 286 -10.36 11.08 -16.14
C GLN A 286 -9.71 9.74 -15.76
N GLN A 287 -8.38 9.71 -15.63
CA GLN A 287 -7.65 8.52 -15.19
C GLN A 287 -8.06 8.10 -13.76
N MET A 288 -8.33 9.07 -12.88
CA MET A 288 -8.84 8.76 -11.54
C MET A 288 -10.22 8.12 -11.61
N ARG A 289 -11.15 8.68 -12.39
CA ARG A 289 -12.49 8.10 -12.57
C ARG A 289 -12.42 6.67 -13.12
N GLU A 290 -11.61 6.43 -14.16
CA GLU A 290 -11.37 5.10 -14.73
C GLU A 290 -10.82 4.09 -13.71
N ASN A 291 -9.85 4.52 -12.89
CA ASN A 291 -9.32 3.66 -11.82
C ASN A 291 -10.39 3.32 -10.77
N LEU A 292 -11.24 4.28 -10.40
CA LEU A 292 -12.29 4.07 -9.40
C LEU A 292 -13.39 3.10 -9.86
N GLU A 293 -13.61 2.95 -11.16
CA GLU A 293 -14.55 1.97 -11.72
C GLU A 293 -14.12 0.53 -11.42
N ALA A 294 -12.82 0.26 -11.21
CA ALA A 294 -12.33 -1.05 -10.78
C ALA A 294 -12.99 -1.55 -9.48
N ALA A 295 -13.49 -0.65 -8.63
CA ALA A 295 -14.21 -1.02 -7.40
C ALA A 295 -15.56 -1.71 -7.65
N GLN A 296 -16.05 -1.68 -8.89
CA GLN A 296 -17.29 -2.35 -9.30
C GLN A 296 -17.01 -3.66 -10.05
N LEU A 297 -15.77 -3.89 -10.49
CA LEU A 297 -15.37 -5.07 -11.23
C LEU A 297 -15.16 -6.25 -10.30
N VAL A 298 -15.95 -7.28 -10.46
CA VAL A 298 -15.80 -8.56 -9.74
C VAL A 298 -15.21 -9.58 -10.71
N LEU A 299 -14.00 -10.04 -10.41
CA LEU A 299 -13.36 -11.13 -11.14
C LEU A 299 -13.87 -12.47 -10.61
N ASP A 300 -14.31 -13.35 -11.49
CA ASP A 300 -14.73 -14.69 -11.11
C ASP A 300 -13.53 -15.60 -10.74
N VAL A 301 -13.81 -16.74 -10.15
CA VAL A 301 -12.78 -17.70 -9.69
C VAL A 301 -11.88 -18.16 -10.82
N ALA A 302 -12.44 -18.38 -12.02
CA ALA A 302 -11.66 -18.84 -13.16
C ALA A 302 -10.68 -17.75 -13.66
N THR A 303 -11.13 -16.51 -13.73
CA THR A 303 -10.30 -15.35 -14.09
C THR A 303 -9.22 -15.09 -13.06
N LEU A 304 -9.53 -15.18 -11.77
CA LEU A 304 -8.52 -15.07 -10.70
C LEU A 304 -7.45 -16.17 -10.83
N ALA A 305 -7.85 -17.43 -11.05
CA ALA A 305 -6.91 -18.53 -11.23
C ALA A 305 -6.02 -18.37 -12.48
N GLU A 306 -6.57 -17.83 -13.58
CA GLU A 306 -5.82 -17.50 -14.79
C GLU A 306 -4.73 -16.45 -14.50
N LEU A 307 -5.08 -15.35 -13.84
CA LEU A 307 -4.15 -14.28 -13.47
C LEU A 307 -3.10 -14.75 -12.45
N ASP A 308 -3.50 -15.58 -11.49
CA ASP A 308 -2.61 -16.17 -10.49
C ASP A 308 -1.57 -17.07 -11.13
N LYS A 309 -1.98 -17.89 -12.09
CA LYS A 309 -1.08 -18.77 -12.87
C LYS A 309 -0.10 -17.94 -13.71
N ALA A 310 -0.57 -16.90 -14.39
CA ALA A 310 0.26 -16.03 -15.21
C ALA A 310 1.30 -15.26 -14.40
N SER A 311 0.98 -14.94 -13.15
CA SER A 311 1.81 -14.16 -12.23
C SER A 311 2.46 -15.00 -11.12
N ALA A 312 2.50 -16.31 -11.26
CA ALA A 312 3.05 -17.20 -10.26
C ALA A 312 4.46 -16.79 -9.82
N PHE A 313 4.74 -16.95 -8.53
CA PHE A 313 6.05 -16.70 -7.94
C PHE A 313 6.46 -17.86 -7.04
N GLU A 314 7.75 -18.02 -6.84
CA GLU A 314 8.27 -19.04 -5.92
C GLU A 314 8.30 -18.51 -4.50
N ALA A 315 7.58 -19.16 -3.61
CA ALA A 315 7.57 -18.81 -2.20
C ALA A 315 8.92 -19.09 -1.51
N GLY A 316 9.72 -20.02 -2.05
CA GLY A 316 11.02 -20.42 -1.52
C GLY A 316 10.92 -21.29 -0.25
N HIS A 317 12.09 -21.67 0.29
CA HIS A 317 12.14 -22.46 1.52
C HIS A 317 11.77 -21.59 2.74
N PRO A 318 11.03 -22.10 3.74
CA PRO A 318 10.46 -23.47 3.84
C PRO A 318 9.12 -23.68 3.15
N TYR A 319 8.49 -22.64 2.61
CA TYR A 319 7.10 -22.66 2.13
C TYR A 319 6.88 -23.67 1.01
N ASN A 320 7.78 -23.75 0.03
CA ASN A 320 7.66 -24.75 -1.03
C ASN A 320 7.66 -26.19 -0.48
N MET A 321 8.53 -26.46 0.51
CA MET A 321 8.65 -27.80 1.11
C MET A 321 7.40 -28.17 1.93
N LEU A 322 6.80 -27.22 2.64
CA LEU A 322 5.65 -27.46 3.51
C LEU A 322 4.38 -27.87 2.74
N THR A 323 4.35 -27.62 1.43
CA THR A 323 3.24 -28.02 0.54
C THR A 323 3.49 -29.34 -0.17
N TRP A 324 4.62 -30.03 0.04
CA TRP A 324 4.89 -31.33 -0.57
C TRP A 324 4.11 -32.44 0.11
N ASP A 325 3.81 -33.50 -0.64
CA ASP A 325 3.06 -34.67 -0.16
C ASP A 325 3.69 -35.31 1.09
N MET A 326 5.02 -35.40 1.12
CA MET A 326 5.73 -36.03 2.25
C MET A 326 5.57 -35.26 3.58
N PRO A 327 5.86 -33.95 3.68
CA PRO A 327 5.60 -33.19 4.89
C PRO A 327 4.13 -33.21 5.32
N MET A 328 3.21 -33.12 4.34
CA MET A 328 1.78 -33.18 4.61
C MET A 328 1.37 -34.54 5.16
N SER A 329 1.82 -35.63 4.55
CA SER A 329 1.55 -36.99 5.06
C SER A 329 2.13 -37.22 6.46
N LEU A 330 3.39 -36.85 6.68
CA LEU A 330 4.05 -37.04 7.99
C LEU A 330 3.46 -36.13 9.08
N GLY A 331 3.22 -34.88 8.76
CA GLY A 331 2.67 -33.89 9.69
C GLY A 331 1.27 -34.21 10.20
N TYR A 332 0.50 -34.92 9.41
CA TYR A 332 -0.88 -35.31 9.73
C TYR A 332 -1.08 -36.82 9.88
N GLY A 333 0.00 -37.59 9.97
CA GLY A 333 -0.05 -39.05 10.15
C GLY A 333 -0.80 -39.79 9.04
N GLY A 334 -0.78 -39.27 7.81
CA GLY A 334 -1.52 -39.79 6.67
C GLY A 334 -3.04 -39.54 6.69
N MET A 335 -3.52 -38.75 7.66
CA MET A 335 -4.97 -38.52 7.89
C MET A 335 -5.43 -37.13 7.42
N PHE A 336 -4.63 -36.41 6.64
CA PHE A 336 -4.90 -35.02 6.27
C PHE A 336 -6.31 -34.81 5.70
N GLU A 337 -6.74 -35.67 4.77
CA GLU A 337 -8.07 -35.61 4.13
C GLU A 337 -9.26 -35.90 5.09
N GLN A 338 -8.97 -36.41 6.27
CA GLN A 338 -9.96 -36.77 7.27
C GLN A 338 -10.00 -35.78 8.45
N ILE A 339 -9.19 -34.73 8.41
CA ILE A 339 -9.13 -33.72 9.47
C ILE A 339 -9.85 -32.46 8.99
N ASP A 340 -10.92 -32.10 9.68
CA ASP A 340 -11.59 -30.82 9.49
C ASP A 340 -10.66 -29.71 10.01
N ILE A 341 -9.92 -29.10 9.09
CA ILE A 341 -8.98 -28.03 9.43
C ILE A 341 -9.73 -26.70 9.31
N PRO A 342 -9.80 -25.92 10.41
CA PRO A 342 -10.33 -24.57 10.35
C PRO A 342 -9.59 -23.74 9.29
N ASP A 343 -10.28 -22.81 8.65
CA ASP A 343 -9.70 -21.90 7.67
C ASP A 343 -8.70 -20.93 8.37
N PHE A 344 -7.49 -21.41 8.61
CA PHE A 344 -6.42 -20.58 9.15
C PHE A 344 -5.90 -19.63 8.07
N PRO A 345 -5.74 -18.33 8.37
CA PRO A 345 -5.26 -17.34 7.44
C PRO A 345 -3.94 -17.70 6.72
N ALA A 346 -3.06 -18.44 7.39
CA ALA A 346 -1.77 -18.90 6.84
C ALA A 346 -1.87 -19.92 5.69
N ARG A 347 -3.08 -20.32 5.26
CA ARG A 347 -3.30 -21.29 4.18
C ARG A 347 -3.85 -20.71 2.88
N ARG A 348 -4.14 -19.42 2.86
CA ARG A 348 -4.67 -18.75 1.67
C ARG A 348 -3.60 -18.40 0.66
#